data_6808bcc376b8234e58f234fa31798149
#
_entry.id   6808bcc376b8234e58f234fa31798149
#
_cell.length_a   1.000
_cell.length_b   1.000
_cell.length_c   1.000
_cell.angle_alpha   90.00
_cell.angle_beta   90.00
_cell.angle_gamma   90.00
#
_symmetry.space_group_name_H-M   'P 1'
#
loop_
_entity.id
_entity.type
_entity.pdbx_description
1 polymer ?
#
loop_
_entity_poly.entity_id
_entity_poly.type
_entity_poly.pdbx_seq_one_letter_code
_entity_poly.pdbx_strand_id
1 'polypeptide(L)'
;NGTNSEKLDLLEQVLASSETGLKGVEELRTIFALYAQSTQDGNLSTFEPAGLQIELDLCLARGLNYYTGAIFEVKALDVQIGSITGGGRYDNLTGIFGMPSISGVGISFGADRIYDVLTELNLYPENLQSTTQLLFATFGEQELLYSLGWAKVLRAKGVCVEVYPEPTKMKKQMGYADAKNIPYVAIVGGDEMAA
;
A
#
# COMPACT_ATOMS: atom_id res chain seq x y z
N ASN A 1 8.43 11.73 28.90
CA ASN A 1 6.99 11.74 28.62
C ASN A 1 6.54 13.20 28.60
N GLY A 2 5.86 13.62 27.56
CA GLY A 2 5.37 14.99 27.38
C GLY A 2 4.76 15.14 25.99
N THR A 3 4.11 16.27 25.76
CA THR A 3 3.59 16.64 24.43
C THR A 3 4.74 16.86 23.44
N ASN A 4 4.46 16.82 22.14
CA ASN A 4 5.46 17.12 21.11
C ASN A 4 6.10 18.50 21.30
N SER A 5 5.31 19.51 21.74
CA SER A 5 5.82 20.84 22.03
C SER A 5 6.82 20.84 23.20
N GLU A 6 6.48 20.21 24.32
CA GLU A 6 7.38 20.10 25.48
C GLU A 6 8.67 19.36 25.16
N LYS A 7 8.57 18.29 24.31
CA LYS A 7 9.75 17.58 23.83
C LYS A 7 10.65 18.49 22.98
N LEU A 8 10.07 19.30 22.09
CA LEU A 8 10.82 20.24 21.26
C LEU A 8 11.45 21.36 22.08
N ASP A 9 10.74 21.91 23.08
CA ASP A 9 11.28 22.94 24.00
C ASP A 9 12.49 22.42 24.78
N LEU A 10 12.42 21.16 25.23
CA LEU A 10 13.54 20.51 25.90
C LEU A 10 14.72 20.28 24.96
N LEU A 11 14.45 19.83 23.73
CA LEU A 11 15.50 19.63 22.72
C LEU A 11 16.21 20.92 22.37
N GLU A 12 15.50 22.03 22.26
CA GLU A 12 16.06 23.35 21.97
C GLU A 12 17.05 23.77 23.06
N GLN A 13 16.70 23.53 24.33
CA GLN A 13 17.60 23.79 25.45
C GLN A 13 18.83 22.89 25.43
N VAL A 14 18.67 21.59 25.21
CA VAL A 14 19.78 20.62 25.19
C VAL A 14 20.72 20.87 24.02
N LEU A 15 20.18 21.28 22.86
CA LEU A 15 20.91 21.51 21.63
C LEU A 15 21.33 22.98 21.42
N ALA A 16 21.20 23.82 22.44
CA ALA A 16 21.48 25.27 22.36
C ALA A 16 22.88 25.63 21.84
N SER A 17 23.87 24.75 22.02
CA SER A 17 25.24 24.92 21.50
C SER A 17 25.46 24.34 20.08
N SER A 18 24.44 23.71 19.48
CA SER A 18 24.54 23.07 18.16
C SER A 18 23.66 23.78 17.15
N GLU A 19 24.26 24.50 16.22
CA GLU A 19 23.56 25.17 15.12
C GLU A 19 22.71 24.15 14.29
N THR A 20 23.29 23.01 13.95
CA THR A 20 22.59 21.93 13.24
C THR A 20 21.42 21.36 14.05
N GLY A 21 21.63 21.23 15.37
CA GLY A 21 20.57 20.76 16.28
C GLY A 21 19.39 21.72 16.35
N LEU A 22 19.67 23.02 16.52
CA LEU A 22 18.63 24.06 16.55
C LEU A 22 17.86 24.13 15.22
N LYS A 23 18.55 24.03 14.08
CA LYS A 23 17.91 23.94 12.77
C LYS A 23 16.98 22.74 12.66
N GLY A 24 17.38 21.56 13.16
CA GLY A 24 16.54 20.38 13.18
C GLY A 24 15.28 20.56 14.02
N VAL A 25 15.38 21.22 15.18
CA VAL A 25 14.21 21.56 16.02
C VAL A 25 13.26 22.51 15.27
N GLU A 26 13.78 23.53 14.60
CA GLU A 26 12.97 24.48 13.80
C GLU A 26 12.24 23.78 12.65
N GLU A 27 12.91 22.89 11.93
CA GLU A 27 12.30 22.07 10.86
C GLU A 27 11.17 21.19 11.41
N LEU A 28 11.35 20.55 12.56
CA LEU A 28 10.30 19.75 13.20
C LEU A 28 9.12 20.62 13.67
N ARG A 29 9.37 21.77 14.26
CA ARG A 29 8.29 22.73 14.63
C ARG A 29 7.47 23.13 13.41
N THR A 30 8.14 23.40 12.28
CA THR A 30 7.49 23.74 11.02
C THR A 30 6.59 22.59 10.52
N ILE A 31 7.07 21.35 10.58
CA ILE A 31 6.28 20.16 10.18
C ILE A 31 5.03 20.02 11.05
N PHE A 32 5.15 20.15 12.38
CA PHE A 32 4.00 20.06 13.29
C PHE A 32 3.01 21.20 13.07
N ALA A 33 3.50 22.42 12.80
CA ALA A 33 2.63 23.57 12.52
C ALA A 33 1.85 23.38 11.21
N LEU A 34 2.50 22.92 10.14
CA LEU A 34 1.86 22.63 8.86
C LEU A 34 0.83 21.51 8.99
N TYR A 35 1.15 20.47 9.75
CA TYR A 35 0.20 19.40 10.02
C TYR A 35 -1.03 19.92 10.78
N ALA A 36 -0.85 20.68 11.84
CA ALA A 36 -1.95 21.26 12.61
C ALA A 36 -2.83 22.19 11.76
N GLN A 37 -2.22 22.96 10.85
CA GLN A 37 -2.98 23.81 9.93
C GLN A 37 -3.78 22.98 8.91
N SER A 38 -3.20 21.92 8.35
CA SER A 38 -3.88 21.06 7.37
C SER A 38 -5.11 20.35 7.94
N THR A 39 -5.13 20.10 9.26
CA THR A 39 -6.29 19.49 9.93
C THR A 39 -7.39 20.50 10.28
N GLN A 40 -7.09 21.80 10.33
CA GLN A 40 -8.06 22.85 10.65
C GLN A 40 -8.81 23.41 9.43
N ASP A 41 -8.19 23.44 8.25
CA ASP A 41 -8.73 24.12 7.06
C ASP A 41 -9.86 23.35 6.33
N GLY A 42 -10.33 22.22 6.83
CA GLY A 42 -11.54 21.50 6.34
C GLY A 42 -11.49 21.03 4.87
N ASN A 43 -10.49 21.43 4.10
CA ASN A 43 -10.34 21.09 2.68
C ASN A 43 -9.63 19.73 2.45
N LEU A 44 -8.98 19.19 3.48
CA LEU A 44 -8.48 17.81 3.50
C LEU A 44 -9.41 16.88 4.29
N SER A 45 -10.60 17.31 4.63
CA SER A 45 -11.60 16.63 5.47
C SER A 45 -12.13 15.30 4.90
N THR A 46 -11.78 14.95 3.68
CA THR A 46 -12.08 13.63 3.12
C THR A 46 -11.05 12.57 3.53
N PHE A 47 -9.97 12.95 4.24
CA PHE A 47 -8.89 12.06 4.63
C PHE A 47 -8.37 12.34 6.05
N GLU A 48 -9.25 12.66 7.01
CA GLU A 48 -8.88 12.44 8.41
C GLU A 48 -9.03 10.94 8.71
N PRO A 49 -7.94 10.16 8.73
CA PRO A 49 -8.03 8.84 9.33
C PRO A 49 -8.30 9.07 10.81
N ALA A 50 -9.52 8.80 11.22
CA ALA A 50 -9.89 8.81 12.62
C ALA A 50 -8.85 7.97 13.38
N GLY A 51 -8.10 8.61 14.29
CA GLY A 51 -7.08 7.94 15.09
C GLY A 51 -5.62 8.12 14.66
N LEU A 52 -5.29 8.95 13.65
CA LEU A 52 -3.89 9.28 13.37
C LEU A 52 -3.28 10.09 14.51
N GLN A 53 -2.22 9.56 15.11
CA GLN A 53 -1.44 10.23 16.13
C GLN A 53 -0.02 10.49 15.62
N ILE A 54 0.44 11.73 15.72
CA ILE A 54 1.83 12.08 15.41
C ILE A 54 2.59 12.31 16.72
N GLU A 55 3.66 11.55 16.91
CA GLU A 55 4.52 11.63 18.06
C GLU A 55 5.97 11.89 17.65
N LEU A 56 6.63 12.82 18.36
CA LEU A 56 8.08 12.98 18.27
C LEU A 56 8.76 11.85 19.02
N ASP A 57 9.46 10.99 18.31
CA ASP A 57 10.25 9.89 18.84
C ASP A 57 11.74 10.14 18.59
N LEU A 58 12.49 10.41 19.66
CA LEU A 58 13.93 10.65 19.59
C LEU A 58 14.75 9.35 19.41
N CYS A 59 14.12 8.19 19.59
CA CYS A 59 14.75 6.91 19.41
C CYS A 59 14.56 6.37 17.99
N LEU A 60 13.80 7.06 17.15
CA LEU A 60 13.59 6.65 15.77
C LEU A 60 14.89 6.72 14.99
N ALA A 61 15.39 5.57 14.55
CA ALA A 61 16.54 5.44 13.68
C ALA A 61 16.20 4.58 12.46
N ARG A 62 16.65 5.01 11.29
CA ARG A 62 16.51 4.25 10.06
C ARG A 62 17.88 3.85 9.54
N GLY A 63 18.00 2.63 9.03
CA GLY A 63 19.27 2.03 8.60
C GLY A 63 19.88 2.59 7.32
N LEU A 64 19.37 3.71 6.78
CA LEU A 64 19.82 4.29 5.52
C LEU A 64 20.42 5.68 5.78
N ASN A 65 21.67 5.88 5.38
CA ASN A 65 22.46 7.06 5.67
C ASN A 65 22.24 8.23 4.68
N TYR A 66 21.23 8.17 3.83
CA TYR A 66 20.97 9.23 2.85
C TYR A 66 19.97 10.29 3.33
N TYR A 67 19.32 10.09 4.46
CA TYR A 67 18.41 11.09 5.02
C TYR A 67 19.19 12.28 5.57
N THR A 68 18.76 13.49 5.23
CA THR A 68 19.41 14.76 5.58
C THR A 68 18.51 15.68 6.41
N GLY A 69 17.26 15.28 6.66
CA GLY A 69 16.27 16.01 7.42
C GLY A 69 15.37 15.09 8.21
N ALA A 70 14.13 15.51 8.41
CA ALA A 70 13.15 14.73 9.15
C ALA A 70 12.95 13.32 8.55
N ILE A 71 12.90 12.33 9.45
CA ILE A 71 12.52 10.97 9.13
C ILE A 71 11.21 10.64 9.82
N PHE A 72 10.44 9.75 9.25
CA PHE A 72 9.16 9.31 9.83
C PHE A 72 8.92 7.83 9.61
N GLU A 73 8.09 7.31 10.46
CA GLU A 73 7.68 5.91 10.47
C GLU A 73 6.21 5.83 10.86
N VAL A 74 5.47 4.92 10.25
CA VAL A 74 4.06 4.67 10.58
C VAL A 74 3.93 3.28 11.16
N LYS A 75 3.24 3.17 12.26
CA LYS A 75 2.94 1.91 12.96
C LYS A 75 1.42 1.79 13.13
N ALA A 76 0.90 0.59 12.99
CA ALA A 76 -0.45 0.28 13.44
C ALA A 76 -0.44 0.15 14.98
N LEU A 77 -1.40 0.79 15.67
CA LEU A 77 -1.43 0.83 17.14
C LEU A 77 -2.08 -0.42 17.74
N ASP A 78 -3.01 -1.04 17.01
CA ASP A 78 -3.85 -2.12 17.52
C ASP A 78 -3.27 -3.53 17.30
N VAL A 79 -2.07 -3.62 16.69
CA VAL A 79 -1.38 -4.88 16.40
C VAL A 79 0.11 -4.81 16.72
N GLN A 80 0.70 -5.95 17.05
CA GLN A 80 2.14 -6.10 17.33
C GLN A 80 2.95 -6.33 16.02
N ILE A 81 2.63 -5.56 14.99
CA ILE A 81 3.34 -5.61 13.70
C ILE A 81 4.25 -4.38 13.61
N GLY A 82 5.47 -4.57 13.15
CA GLY A 82 6.44 -3.47 13.02
C GLY A 82 5.96 -2.36 12.07
N SER A 83 6.83 -1.39 11.83
CA SER A 83 6.53 -0.27 10.94
C SER A 83 5.97 -0.71 9.59
N ILE A 84 4.82 -0.18 9.21
CA ILE A 84 4.13 -0.48 7.96
C ILE A 84 4.53 0.43 6.81
N THR A 85 5.07 1.61 7.15
CA THR A 85 5.62 2.54 6.16
C THR A 85 6.66 3.43 6.81
N GLY A 86 7.45 4.10 6.00
CA GLY A 86 8.40 5.06 6.50
C GLY A 86 9.17 5.75 5.40
N GLY A 87 9.76 6.89 5.75
CA GLY A 87 10.46 7.71 4.82
C GLY A 87 11.20 8.86 5.47
N GLY A 88 11.52 9.86 4.67
CA GLY A 88 12.19 11.06 5.14
C GLY A 88 12.66 11.94 4.01
N ARG A 89 13.27 13.06 4.38
CA ARG A 89 13.87 14.01 3.47
C ARG A 89 15.32 13.61 3.15
N TYR A 90 15.71 13.79 1.91
CA TYR A 90 17.07 13.61 1.43
C TYR A 90 17.43 14.70 0.40
N ASP A 91 18.61 15.32 0.57
CA ASP A 91 19.02 16.42 -0.30
C ASP A 91 20.11 16.00 -1.30
N ASN A 92 20.83 14.91 -1.04
CA ASN A 92 22.01 14.51 -1.80
C ASN A 92 21.78 13.28 -2.68
N LEU A 93 20.73 12.50 -2.42
CA LEU A 93 20.46 11.25 -3.14
C LEU A 93 20.21 11.47 -4.63
N THR A 94 19.52 12.54 -4.98
CA THR A 94 19.20 12.91 -6.37
C THR A 94 20.45 13.20 -7.22
N GLY A 95 21.53 13.65 -6.58
CA GLY A 95 22.83 13.87 -7.23
C GLY A 95 23.45 12.58 -7.79
N ILE A 96 23.21 11.43 -7.14
CA ILE A 96 23.66 10.11 -7.61
C ILE A 96 22.99 9.75 -8.95
N PHE A 97 21.78 10.26 -9.18
CA PHE A 97 21.02 10.06 -10.41
C PHE A 97 21.18 11.20 -11.43
N GLY A 98 22.23 12.02 -11.29
CA GLY A 98 22.54 13.09 -12.25
C GLY A 98 21.74 14.39 -12.05
N MET A 99 21.05 14.55 -10.91
CA MET A 99 20.27 15.74 -10.57
C MET A 99 20.82 16.40 -9.28
N PRO A 100 22.02 16.98 -9.31
CA PRO A 100 22.59 17.62 -8.12
C PRO A 100 21.76 18.84 -7.71
N SER A 101 21.76 19.14 -6.41
CA SER A 101 21.06 20.30 -5.83
C SER A 101 19.51 20.24 -5.88
N ILE A 102 18.95 19.07 -6.12
CA ILE A 102 17.51 18.84 -5.98
C ILE A 102 17.28 18.07 -4.69
N SER A 103 16.56 18.69 -3.75
CA SER A 103 16.09 17.98 -2.56
C SER A 103 14.92 17.06 -2.89
N GLY A 104 14.76 16.00 -2.10
CA GLY A 104 13.67 15.06 -2.25
C GLY A 104 13.09 14.62 -0.92
N VAL A 105 11.86 14.18 -0.95
CA VAL A 105 11.22 13.44 0.12
C VAL A 105 10.65 12.16 -0.45
N GLY A 106 10.80 11.07 0.27
CA GLY A 106 10.31 9.77 -0.17
C GLY A 106 9.64 9.00 0.96
N ILE A 107 8.70 8.17 0.58
CA ILE A 107 7.98 7.26 1.46
C ILE A 107 7.93 5.88 0.81
N SER A 108 8.12 4.84 1.60
CA SER A 108 7.96 3.45 1.17
C SER A 108 6.86 2.78 1.97
N PHE A 109 6.10 1.92 1.33
CA PHE A 109 5.04 1.13 1.94
C PHE A 109 5.47 -0.33 2.03
N GLY A 110 5.33 -0.92 3.22
CA GLY A 110 5.53 -2.35 3.44
C GLY A 110 4.27 -3.12 3.08
N ALA A 111 4.11 -3.51 1.81
CA ALA A 111 2.91 -4.18 1.32
C ALA A 111 2.56 -5.43 2.15
N ASP A 112 3.54 -6.28 2.44
CA ASP A 112 3.34 -7.49 3.25
C ASP A 112 2.86 -7.15 4.67
N ARG A 113 3.45 -6.14 5.30
CA ARG A 113 3.06 -5.71 6.66
C ARG A 113 1.68 -5.09 6.69
N ILE A 114 1.30 -4.31 5.66
CA ILE A 114 -0.05 -3.77 5.52
C ILE A 114 -1.04 -4.93 5.36
N TYR A 115 -0.70 -5.94 4.54
CA TYR A 115 -1.50 -7.15 4.38
C TYR A 115 -1.71 -7.87 5.72
N ASP A 116 -0.64 -8.06 6.49
CA ASP A 116 -0.70 -8.72 7.80
C ASP A 116 -1.59 -7.94 8.78
N VAL A 117 -1.46 -6.60 8.85
CA VAL A 117 -2.32 -5.74 9.68
C VAL A 117 -3.79 -5.87 9.28
N LEU A 118 -4.09 -5.79 7.97
CA LEU A 118 -5.47 -5.90 7.47
C LEU A 118 -6.07 -7.29 7.79
N THR A 119 -5.25 -8.34 7.73
CA THR A 119 -5.66 -9.71 8.06
C THR A 119 -5.91 -9.89 9.54
N GLU A 120 -4.98 -9.44 10.39
CA GLU A 120 -5.07 -9.56 11.86
C GLU A 120 -6.30 -8.83 12.41
N LEU A 121 -6.57 -7.65 11.89
CA LEU A 121 -7.70 -6.80 12.31
C LEU A 121 -9.01 -7.09 11.56
N ASN A 122 -9.02 -8.04 10.62
CA ASN A 122 -10.18 -8.34 9.77
C ASN A 122 -10.74 -7.09 9.05
N LEU A 123 -9.87 -6.21 8.55
CA LEU A 123 -10.24 -4.95 7.91
C LEU A 123 -10.48 -5.06 6.40
N TYR A 124 -10.38 -6.26 5.83
CA TYR A 124 -10.76 -6.47 4.43
C TYR A 124 -12.27 -6.28 4.26
N PRO A 125 -12.72 -5.56 3.23
CA PRO A 125 -14.13 -5.48 2.91
C PRO A 125 -14.72 -6.87 2.67
N GLU A 126 -15.89 -7.16 3.25
CA GLU A 126 -16.56 -8.46 3.14
C GLU A 126 -16.88 -8.85 1.68
N ASN A 127 -16.98 -7.88 0.79
CA ASN A 127 -17.27 -8.05 -0.63
C ASN A 127 -16.02 -8.10 -1.53
N LEU A 128 -14.82 -8.25 -0.99
CA LEU A 128 -13.64 -8.72 -1.73
C LEU A 128 -13.77 -10.21 -2.08
N GLN A 129 -14.96 -10.57 -2.60
CA GLN A 129 -15.15 -11.83 -3.30
C GLN A 129 -14.26 -11.83 -4.54
N SER A 130 -13.91 -13.03 -5.00
CA SER A 130 -13.13 -13.25 -6.23
C SER A 130 -13.38 -12.15 -7.25
N THR A 131 -12.35 -11.44 -7.67
CA THR A 131 -12.46 -10.44 -8.75
C THR A 131 -12.94 -11.10 -10.05
N THR A 132 -12.82 -12.42 -10.16
CA THR A 132 -13.25 -13.20 -11.30
C THR A 132 -14.72 -13.57 -11.17
N GLN A 133 -15.52 -13.15 -12.16
CA GLN A 133 -16.94 -13.46 -12.24
C GLN A 133 -17.23 -14.73 -13.04
N LEU A 134 -16.39 -15.05 -14.02
CA LEU A 134 -16.55 -16.19 -14.90
C LEU A 134 -15.22 -16.88 -15.16
N LEU A 135 -15.19 -18.20 -15.00
CA LEU A 135 -14.08 -19.05 -15.41
C LEU A 135 -14.49 -19.86 -16.64
N PHE A 136 -13.71 -19.82 -17.71
CA PHE A 136 -13.81 -20.81 -18.79
C PHE A 136 -13.01 -22.06 -18.40
N ALA A 137 -13.69 -23.20 -18.35
CA ALA A 137 -13.10 -24.52 -18.18
C ALA A 137 -13.11 -25.26 -19.52
N THR A 138 -11.97 -25.83 -19.90
CA THR A 138 -11.76 -26.37 -21.26
C THR A 138 -11.21 -27.79 -21.21
N PHE A 139 -11.48 -28.58 -22.29
CA PHE A 139 -11.00 -29.95 -22.38
C PHE A 139 -9.71 -30.08 -23.19
N GLY A 140 -9.41 -29.14 -24.08
CA GLY A 140 -8.29 -29.18 -24.99
C GLY A 140 -7.81 -27.80 -25.45
N GLU A 141 -6.82 -27.81 -26.34
CA GLU A 141 -6.20 -26.59 -26.85
C GLU A 141 -7.13 -25.77 -27.74
N GLN A 142 -7.98 -26.45 -28.53
CA GLN A 142 -8.92 -25.77 -29.42
C GLN A 142 -9.99 -25.02 -28.62
N GLU A 143 -10.53 -25.66 -27.58
CA GLU A 143 -11.49 -25.06 -26.65
C GLU A 143 -10.87 -23.92 -25.87
N LEU A 144 -9.58 -24.04 -25.52
CA LEU A 144 -8.83 -22.96 -24.87
C LEU A 144 -8.74 -21.71 -25.76
N LEU A 145 -8.35 -21.89 -27.02
CA LEU A 145 -8.27 -20.79 -28.00
C LEU A 145 -9.62 -20.13 -28.26
N TYR A 146 -10.68 -20.94 -28.41
CA TYR A 146 -12.04 -20.46 -28.54
C TYR A 146 -12.49 -19.63 -27.33
N SER A 147 -12.22 -20.14 -26.12
CA SER A 147 -12.55 -19.47 -24.86
C SER A 147 -11.80 -18.15 -24.69
N LEU A 148 -10.55 -18.05 -25.15
CA LEU A 148 -9.78 -16.80 -25.14
C LEU A 148 -10.43 -15.72 -26.03
N GLY A 149 -11.02 -16.11 -27.16
CA GLY A 149 -11.80 -15.21 -28.02
C GLY A 149 -13.00 -14.61 -27.28
N TRP A 150 -13.78 -15.43 -26.62
CA TRP A 150 -14.92 -14.99 -25.82
C TRP A 150 -14.52 -14.22 -24.59
N ALA A 151 -13.44 -14.62 -23.92
CA ALA A 151 -12.92 -13.88 -22.77
C ALA A 151 -12.55 -12.43 -23.14
N LYS A 152 -11.96 -12.21 -24.33
CA LYS A 152 -11.68 -10.88 -24.86
C LYS A 152 -12.96 -10.04 -25.02
N VAL A 153 -14.01 -10.63 -25.60
CA VAL A 153 -15.30 -9.94 -25.81
C VAL A 153 -15.97 -9.57 -24.49
N LEU A 154 -15.97 -10.50 -23.53
CA LEU A 154 -16.59 -10.29 -22.22
C LEU A 154 -15.81 -9.25 -21.38
N ARG A 155 -14.48 -9.30 -21.41
CA ARG A 155 -13.63 -8.30 -20.74
C ARG A 155 -13.86 -6.89 -21.30
N ALA A 156 -14.05 -6.77 -22.61
CA ALA A 156 -14.40 -5.48 -23.23
C ALA A 156 -15.76 -4.94 -22.78
N LYS A 157 -16.64 -5.80 -22.25
CA LYS A 157 -17.93 -5.43 -21.64
C LYS A 157 -17.86 -5.24 -20.11
N GLY A 158 -16.65 -5.26 -19.52
CA GLY A 158 -16.44 -5.08 -18.09
C GLY A 158 -16.63 -6.33 -17.24
N VAL A 159 -16.79 -7.52 -17.84
CA VAL A 159 -16.87 -8.77 -17.07
C VAL A 159 -15.48 -9.27 -16.73
N CYS A 160 -15.23 -9.58 -15.47
CA CYS A 160 -13.97 -10.15 -15.00
C CYS A 160 -13.94 -11.65 -15.31
N VAL A 161 -13.14 -12.03 -16.30
CA VAL A 161 -13.09 -13.40 -16.83
C VAL A 161 -11.70 -13.99 -16.73
N GLU A 162 -11.61 -15.20 -16.23
CA GLU A 162 -10.43 -16.06 -16.33
C GLU A 162 -10.69 -17.19 -17.32
N VAL A 163 -9.61 -17.65 -17.97
CA VAL A 163 -9.61 -18.91 -18.73
C VAL A 163 -8.62 -19.83 -18.04
N TYR A 164 -9.03 -21.05 -17.73
CA TYR A 164 -8.11 -21.98 -17.05
C TYR A 164 -6.91 -22.28 -17.96
N PRO A 165 -5.66 -22.10 -17.48
CA PRO A 165 -4.50 -21.97 -18.36
C PRO A 165 -4.05 -23.28 -19.02
N GLU A 166 -4.46 -24.42 -18.46
CA GLU A 166 -4.03 -25.74 -18.94
C GLU A 166 -5.21 -26.69 -19.14
N PRO A 167 -5.30 -27.41 -20.27
CA PRO A 167 -6.25 -28.51 -20.41
C PRO A 167 -5.94 -29.60 -19.38
N THR A 168 -6.77 -29.75 -18.38
CA THR A 168 -6.61 -30.73 -17.29
C THR A 168 -7.96 -31.29 -16.89
N LYS A 169 -7.94 -32.28 -16.00
CA LYS A 169 -9.18 -32.94 -15.53
C LYS A 169 -10.17 -31.87 -15.02
N MET A 170 -11.41 -31.95 -15.46
CA MET A 170 -12.50 -31.03 -15.09
C MET A 170 -12.60 -30.85 -13.57
N LYS A 171 -12.43 -31.92 -12.79
CA LYS A 171 -12.42 -31.88 -11.33
C LYS A 171 -11.40 -30.85 -10.76
N LYS A 172 -10.23 -30.72 -11.40
CA LYS A 172 -9.20 -29.75 -10.95
C LYS A 172 -9.63 -28.33 -11.26
N GLN A 173 -10.22 -28.10 -12.44
CA GLN A 173 -10.71 -26.80 -12.87
C GLN A 173 -11.89 -26.32 -12.00
N MET A 174 -12.83 -27.23 -11.70
CA MET A 174 -13.95 -26.93 -10.79
C MET A 174 -13.45 -26.64 -9.36
N GLY A 175 -12.50 -27.45 -8.85
CA GLY A 175 -11.90 -27.19 -7.54
C GLY A 175 -11.17 -25.85 -7.44
N TYR A 176 -10.61 -25.36 -8.55
CA TYR A 176 -10.05 -24.02 -8.60
C TYR A 176 -11.13 -22.94 -8.53
N ALA A 177 -12.23 -23.11 -9.27
CA ALA A 177 -13.36 -22.21 -9.22
C ALA A 177 -13.96 -22.12 -7.79
N ASP A 178 -14.14 -23.28 -7.15
CA ASP A 178 -14.66 -23.36 -5.78
C ASP A 178 -13.72 -22.66 -4.78
N ALA A 179 -12.42 -22.96 -4.85
CA ALA A 179 -11.43 -22.38 -3.94
C ALA A 179 -11.33 -20.84 -4.07
N LYS A 180 -11.62 -20.31 -5.26
CA LYS A 180 -11.65 -18.87 -5.54
C LYS A 180 -13.04 -18.24 -5.40
N ASN A 181 -14.06 -19.00 -5.07
CA ASN A 181 -15.45 -18.55 -5.00
C ASN A 181 -15.91 -17.88 -6.32
N ILE A 182 -15.51 -18.44 -7.49
CA ILE A 182 -15.93 -17.93 -8.79
C ILE A 182 -17.39 -18.31 -9.03
N PRO A 183 -18.31 -17.35 -9.21
CA PRO A 183 -19.75 -17.63 -9.22
C PRO A 183 -20.22 -18.38 -10.47
N TYR A 184 -19.51 -18.24 -11.60
CA TYR A 184 -19.91 -18.87 -12.86
C TYR A 184 -18.73 -19.60 -13.50
N VAL A 185 -19.02 -20.81 -14.03
CA VAL A 185 -18.07 -21.59 -14.83
C VAL A 185 -18.73 -21.92 -16.18
N ALA A 186 -18.11 -21.46 -17.26
CA ALA A 186 -18.48 -21.87 -18.60
C ALA A 186 -17.61 -23.07 -19.00
N ILE A 187 -18.26 -24.19 -19.30
CA ILE A 187 -17.59 -25.39 -19.79
C ILE A 187 -17.67 -25.36 -21.31
N VAL A 188 -16.54 -25.43 -21.96
CA VAL A 188 -16.46 -25.40 -23.44
C VAL A 188 -15.91 -26.73 -23.91
N GLY A 189 -16.70 -27.42 -24.72
CA GLY A 189 -16.35 -28.62 -25.43
C GLY A 189 -16.62 -28.47 -26.95
N GLY A 190 -16.45 -29.55 -27.70
CA GLY A 190 -16.64 -29.54 -29.15
C GLY A 190 -18.05 -29.15 -29.59
N ASP A 191 -19.05 -29.56 -28.83
CA ASP A 191 -20.47 -29.27 -29.13
C ASP A 191 -20.78 -27.77 -28.92
N GLU A 192 -20.25 -27.15 -27.85
CA GLU A 192 -20.42 -25.72 -27.56
C GLU A 192 -19.70 -24.84 -28.59
N MET A 193 -18.62 -25.33 -29.19
CA MET A 193 -17.90 -24.60 -30.26
C MET A 193 -18.63 -24.67 -31.61
N ALA A 194 -19.48 -25.68 -31.82
CA ALA A 194 -20.21 -25.88 -33.05
C ALA A 194 -21.59 -25.17 -33.09
N ALA A 195 -22.04 -24.67 -31.94
CA ALA A 195 -23.30 -23.98 -31.75
C ALA A 195 -23.20 -22.48 -32.05
#